data_8812f910a17284d8c9173e6fd9aec5d9
#
_entry.id   8812f910a17284d8c9173e6fd9aec5d9
#
_cell.length_a   1.000
_cell.length_b   1.000
_cell.length_c   1.000
_cell.angle_alpha   90.00
_cell.angle_beta   90.00
_cell.angle_gamma   90.00
#
_symmetry.space_group_name_H-M   'P 1'
#
loop_
_entity.id
_entity.type
_entity.pdbx_description
1 polymer ?
#
loop_
_entity_poly.entity_id
_entity_poly.type
_entity_poly.pdbx_seq_one_letter_code
_entity_poly.pdbx_strand_id
1 'polypeptide(L)'
;MRKKRVINWMVILSILLTGCKQKKDTLQTLLPPLVKAEHIMYEYPDSALHILQEMQMPASSDKLQKATWALLLTQAKYKNYIEEVEDSTLINIAYNYFMQQEDAQRRAMVLYLSLIHI
;
A
#
# COMPACT_ATOMS: atom_id res chain seq x y z
N MET A 1 -16.18 44.05 19.92
CA MET A 1 -16.78 42.73 20.00
C MET A 1 -16.95 42.04 18.64
N ARG A 2 -17.27 42.75 17.58
CA ARG A 2 -17.39 42.15 16.24
C ARG A 2 -16.06 41.59 15.69
N LYS A 3 -14.93 42.23 16.00
CA LYS A 3 -13.61 41.77 15.56
C LYS A 3 -13.19 40.43 16.17
N LYS A 4 -13.62 40.12 17.39
CA LYS A 4 -13.31 38.82 18.05
C LYS A 4 -14.09 37.66 17.44
N ARG A 5 -15.30 37.86 16.93
CA ARG A 5 -16.10 36.83 16.26
C ARG A 5 -15.51 36.44 14.88
N VAL A 6 -15.02 37.43 14.15
CA VAL A 6 -14.43 37.23 12.83
C VAL A 6 -13.10 36.49 12.97
N ILE A 7 -12.30 36.83 13.99
CA ILE A 7 -11.02 36.20 14.27
C ILE A 7 -11.24 34.73 14.68
N ASN A 8 -12.25 34.44 15.52
CA ASN A 8 -12.61 33.08 15.91
C ASN A 8 -13.06 32.23 14.69
N TRP A 9 -13.80 32.82 13.77
CA TRP A 9 -14.20 32.15 12.55
C TRP A 9 -13.03 31.81 11.66
N MET A 10 -12.07 32.72 11.49
CA MET A 10 -10.86 32.48 10.71
C MET A 10 -9.97 31.43 11.34
N VAL A 11 -9.87 31.42 12.68
CA VAL A 11 -9.11 30.42 13.42
C VAL A 11 -9.75 29.03 13.30
N ILE A 12 -11.08 28.95 13.40
CA ILE A 12 -11.82 27.69 13.22
C ILE A 12 -11.67 27.17 11.79
N LEU A 13 -11.75 28.06 10.80
CA LEU A 13 -11.56 27.69 9.39
C LEU A 13 -10.13 27.20 9.13
N SER A 14 -9.13 27.83 9.72
CA SER A 14 -7.72 27.43 9.62
C SER A 14 -7.48 26.08 10.26
N ILE A 15 -8.11 25.79 11.40
CA ILE A 15 -8.01 24.50 12.09
C ILE A 15 -8.62 23.39 11.24
N LEU A 16 -9.77 23.64 10.59
CA LEU A 16 -10.40 22.67 9.69
C LEU A 16 -9.54 22.36 8.46
N LEU A 17 -8.92 23.38 7.87
CA LEU A 17 -8.00 23.21 6.74
C LEU A 17 -6.74 22.46 7.14
N THR A 18 -6.18 22.74 8.33
CA THR A 18 -5.03 22.05 8.88
C THR A 18 -5.34 20.58 9.20
N GLY A 19 -6.55 20.30 9.69
CA GLY A 19 -7.03 18.93 9.93
C GLY A 19 -7.10 18.11 8.65
N CYS A 20 -7.53 18.69 7.53
CA CYS A 20 -7.56 18.02 6.23
C CYS A 20 -6.15 17.74 5.70
N LYS A 21 -5.21 18.66 5.90
CA LYS A 21 -3.80 18.43 5.54
C LYS A 21 -3.14 17.34 6.38
N GLN A 22 -3.46 17.26 7.67
CA GLN A 22 -2.94 16.21 8.54
C GLN A 22 -3.41 14.81 8.14
N LYS A 23 -4.62 14.66 7.63
CA LYS A 23 -5.11 13.38 7.11
C LYS A 23 -4.34 12.93 5.87
N LYS A 24 -3.88 13.86 5.03
CA LYS A 24 -3.03 13.56 3.88
C LYS A 24 -1.59 13.26 4.29
N ASP A 25 -1.09 13.96 5.30
CA ASP A 25 0.27 13.79 5.80
C ASP A 25 0.44 12.52 6.63
N THR A 26 -0.65 11.96 7.16
CA THR A 26 -0.65 10.67 7.85
C THR A 26 -0.76 9.48 6.91
N LEU A 27 -0.93 9.70 5.60
CA LEU A 27 -0.83 8.63 4.62
C LEU A 27 0.63 8.16 4.58
N GLN A 28 0.82 6.99 5.12
CA GLN A 28 2.13 6.39 5.24
C GLN A 28 2.74 6.18 3.84
N THR A 29 3.94 6.70 3.63
CA THR A 29 4.66 6.51 2.37
C THR A 29 5.22 5.09 2.30
N LEU A 30 5.14 4.47 1.14
CA LEU A 30 5.72 3.15 0.94
C LEU A 30 7.26 3.20 1.03
N LEU A 31 7.85 2.12 1.52
CA LEU A 31 9.30 1.96 1.56
C LEU A 31 9.87 2.05 0.13
N PRO A 32 11.03 2.69 -0.05
CA PRO A 32 11.62 2.86 -1.39
C PRO A 32 11.76 1.59 -2.21
N PRO A 33 12.17 0.43 -1.66
CA PRO A 33 12.20 -0.80 -2.44
C PRO A 33 10.84 -1.24 -2.97
N LEU A 34 9.76 -1.01 -2.20
CA LEU A 34 8.40 -1.34 -2.63
C LEU A 34 7.96 -0.44 -3.78
N VAL A 35 8.24 0.86 -3.69
CA VAL A 35 7.93 1.81 -4.77
C VAL A 35 8.66 1.42 -6.05
N LYS A 36 9.94 1.10 -5.95
CA LYS A 36 10.74 0.71 -7.11
C LYS A 36 10.26 -0.60 -7.74
N ALA A 37 9.99 -1.61 -6.92
CA ALA A 37 9.50 -2.90 -7.40
C ALA A 37 8.15 -2.75 -8.11
N GLU A 38 7.23 -1.98 -7.55
CA GLU A 38 5.94 -1.72 -8.18
C GLU A 38 6.10 -1.00 -9.52
N HIS A 39 7.00 -0.03 -9.58
CA HIS A 39 7.23 0.76 -10.80
C HIS A 39 7.78 -0.07 -11.95
N ILE A 40 8.69 -1.02 -11.68
CA ILE A 40 9.33 -1.83 -12.72
C ILE A 40 8.65 -3.18 -12.96
N MET A 41 7.57 -3.47 -12.25
CA MET A 41 6.93 -4.80 -12.23
C MET A 41 6.58 -5.33 -13.62
N TYR A 42 6.09 -4.47 -14.51
CA TYR A 42 5.64 -4.90 -15.83
C TYR A 42 6.77 -5.05 -16.84
N GLU A 43 7.76 -4.19 -16.78
CA GLU A 43 8.88 -4.21 -17.73
C GLU A 43 10.00 -5.15 -17.30
N TYR A 44 10.26 -5.21 -15.99
CA TYR A 44 11.36 -5.99 -15.42
C TYR A 44 10.88 -6.80 -14.21
N PRO A 45 10.00 -7.79 -14.42
CA PRO A 45 9.45 -8.56 -13.29
C PRO A 45 10.50 -9.38 -12.53
N ASP A 46 11.56 -9.82 -13.20
CA ASP A 46 12.68 -10.52 -12.57
C ASP A 46 13.46 -9.60 -11.62
N SER A 47 13.71 -8.37 -12.04
CA SER A 47 14.35 -7.36 -11.18
C SER A 47 13.45 -6.95 -10.02
N ALA A 48 12.15 -6.82 -10.25
CA ALA A 48 11.17 -6.54 -9.18
C ALA A 48 11.17 -7.65 -8.15
N LEU A 49 11.17 -8.91 -8.59
CA LEU A 49 11.24 -10.07 -7.69
C LEU A 49 12.51 -10.04 -6.85
N HIS A 50 13.65 -9.76 -7.47
CA HIS A 50 14.93 -9.68 -6.78
C HIS A 50 14.91 -8.61 -5.68
N ILE A 51 14.40 -7.41 -5.98
CA ILE A 51 14.27 -6.32 -5.00
C ILE A 51 13.43 -6.78 -3.80
N LEU A 52 12.30 -7.42 -4.06
CA LEU A 52 11.39 -7.85 -3.01
C LEU A 52 11.95 -8.97 -2.14
N GLN A 53 12.75 -9.87 -2.72
CA GLN A 53 13.40 -10.94 -1.99
C GLN A 53 14.60 -10.46 -1.17
N GLU A 54 15.33 -9.48 -1.68
CA GLU A 54 16.51 -8.93 -0.99
C GLU A 54 16.17 -7.95 0.12
N MET A 55 15.01 -7.29 0.06
CA MET A 55 14.61 -6.37 1.11
C MET A 55 14.19 -7.12 2.37
N GLN A 56 14.36 -6.46 3.51
CA GLN A 56 13.87 -6.99 4.77
C GLN A 56 12.33 -7.01 4.78
N MET A 57 11.75 -8.14 5.18
CA MET A 57 10.30 -8.27 5.29
C MET A 57 9.75 -7.20 6.26
N PRO A 58 8.76 -6.42 5.86
CA PRO A 58 8.17 -5.42 6.75
C PRO A 58 7.58 -6.05 8.01
N ALA A 59 7.64 -5.31 9.12
CA ALA A 59 7.11 -5.76 10.39
C ALA A 59 5.59 -5.97 10.34
N SER A 60 5.08 -6.95 11.09
CA SER A 60 3.64 -7.24 11.17
C SER A 60 2.83 -6.08 11.72
N SER A 61 3.44 -5.19 12.51
CA SER A 61 2.82 -3.96 13.01
C SER A 61 2.63 -2.90 11.93
N ASP A 62 3.43 -2.94 10.86
CA ASP A 62 3.32 -2.03 9.72
C ASP A 62 2.49 -2.69 8.62
N LYS A 63 1.19 -2.64 8.79
CA LYS A 63 0.24 -3.38 7.95
C LYS A 63 0.28 -2.96 6.48
N LEU A 64 0.42 -1.66 6.21
CA LEU A 64 0.49 -1.16 4.83
C LEU A 64 1.72 -1.71 4.10
N GLN A 65 2.89 -1.58 4.71
CA GLN A 65 4.13 -2.04 4.09
C GLN A 65 4.13 -3.56 3.90
N LYS A 66 3.70 -4.29 4.91
CA LYS A 66 3.66 -5.76 4.84
C LYS A 66 2.66 -6.26 3.79
N ALA A 67 1.47 -5.67 3.74
CA ALA A 67 0.45 -6.04 2.74
C ALA A 67 0.90 -5.70 1.33
N THR A 68 1.53 -4.54 1.14
CA THR A 68 2.07 -4.13 -0.16
C THR A 68 3.20 -5.07 -0.59
N TRP A 69 4.12 -5.37 0.32
CA TRP A 69 5.19 -6.34 0.06
C TRP A 69 4.63 -7.72 -0.34
N ALA A 70 3.64 -8.22 0.40
CA ALA A 70 3.01 -9.51 0.10
C ALA A 70 2.33 -9.50 -1.27
N LEU A 71 1.62 -8.44 -1.60
CA LEU A 71 0.97 -8.28 -2.90
C LEU A 71 1.97 -8.25 -4.04
N LEU A 72 3.00 -7.42 -3.93
CA LEU A 72 4.01 -7.26 -4.97
C LEU A 72 4.85 -8.54 -5.13
N LEU A 73 5.18 -9.20 -4.04
CA LEU A 73 5.93 -10.46 -4.11
C LEU A 73 5.11 -11.55 -4.81
N THR A 74 3.83 -11.67 -4.49
CA THR A 74 2.93 -12.60 -5.18
C THR A 74 2.85 -12.28 -6.67
N GLN A 75 2.69 -11.00 -7.01
CA GLN A 75 2.62 -10.54 -8.39
C GLN A 75 3.93 -10.83 -9.14
N ALA A 76 5.07 -10.54 -8.54
CA ALA A 76 6.38 -10.77 -9.14
C ALA A 76 6.63 -12.26 -9.38
N LYS A 77 6.28 -13.11 -8.42
CA LYS A 77 6.37 -14.56 -8.58
C LYS A 77 5.50 -15.06 -9.71
N TYR A 78 4.26 -14.59 -9.79
CA TYR A 78 3.35 -14.96 -10.86
C TYR A 78 3.91 -14.58 -12.23
N LYS A 79 4.45 -13.37 -12.37
CA LYS A 79 5.04 -12.91 -13.62
C LYS A 79 6.33 -13.65 -14.02
N ASN A 80 7.01 -14.25 -13.05
CA ASN A 80 8.19 -15.04 -13.27
C ASN A 80 7.90 -16.55 -13.33
N TYR A 81 6.61 -16.93 -13.39
CA TYR A 81 6.16 -18.33 -13.46
C TYR A 81 6.63 -19.17 -12.27
N ILE A 82 6.71 -18.58 -11.09
CA ILE A 82 7.08 -19.25 -9.84
C ILE A 82 5.82 -19.48 -9.02
N GLU A 83 5.57 -20.74 -8.67
CA GLU A 83 4.47 -21.12 -7.78
C GLU A 83 5.04 -21.80 -6.54
N GLU A 84 4.64 -21.32 -5.36
CA GLU A 84 5.05 -21.87 -4.09
C GLU A 84 3.84 -22.06 -3.18
N VAL A 85 3.95 -23.04 -2.25
CA VAL A 85 2.85 -23.34 -1.31
C VAL A 85 2.48 -22.15 -0.44
N GLU A 86 3.46 -21.29 -0.13
CA GLU A 86 3.29 -20.11 0.73
C GLU A 86 2.59 -18.94 0.04
N ASP A 87 2.36 -19.01 -1.27
CA ASP A 87 1.74 -17.91 -2.03
C ASP A 87 0.32 -17.60 -1.55
N SER A 88 -0.42 -18.62 -1.11
CA SER A 88 -1.76 -18.44 -0.54
C SER A 88 -1.72 -17.64 0.77
N THR A 89 -0.70 -17.83 1.59
CA THR A 89 -0.50 -17.05 2.82
C THR A 89 -0.19 -15.59 2.50
N LEU A 90 0.67 -15.34 1.52
CA LEU A 90 1.01 -13.98 1.10
C LEU A 90 -0.22 -13.25 0.55
N ILE A 91 -0.97 -13.89 -0.33
CA ILE A 91 -2.15 -13.24 -0.90
C ILE A 91 -3.23 -12.97 0.15
N ASN A 92 -3.34 -13.81 1.17
CA ASN A 92 -4.27 -13.59 2.28
C ASN A 92 -3.88 -12.35 3.11
N ILE A 93 -2.60 -12.13 3.33
CA ILE A 93 -2.11 -10.92 4.02
C ILE A 93 -2.53 -9.67 3.24
N ALA A 94 -2.33 -9.68 1.93
CA ALA A 94 -2.71 -8.56 1.06
C ALA A 94 -4.23 -8.39 1.02
N TYR A 95 -4.98 -9.47 0.88
CA TYR A 95 -6.42 -9.47 0.83
C TYR A 95 -7.03 -8.85 2.09
N ASN A 96 -6.62 -9.33 3.26
CA ASN A 96 -7.17 -8.87 4.53
C ASN A 96 -6.94 -7.38 4.76
N TYR A 97 -5.87 -6.82 4.22
CA TYR A 97 -5.58 -5.40 4.33
C TYR A 97 -6.28 -4.58 3.25
N PHE A 98 -6.05 -4.89 1.98
CA PHE A 98 -6.50 -4.02 0.88
C PHE A 98 -8.00 -4.03 0.65
N MET A 99 -8.70 -5.11 1.01
CA MET A 99 -10.16 -5.13 0.87
C MET A 99 -10.86 -4.15 1.82
N GLN A 100 -10.18 -3.66 2.84
CA GLN A 100 -10.68 -2.64 3.76
C GLN A 100 -10.22 -1.22 3.39
N GLN A 101 -9.41 -1.07 2.36
CA GLN A 101 -8.87 0.21 1.92
C GLN A 101 -9.60 0.72 0.67
N GLU A 102 -9.44 2.01 0.38
CA GLU A 102 -10.05 2.65 -0.79
C GLU A 102 -9.15 2.63 -2.03
N ASP A 103 -8.03 1.92 -1.97
CA ASP A 103 -7.09 1.76 -3.09
C ASP A 103 -7.65 0.77 -4.12
N ALA A 104 -8.37 1.30 -5.09
CA ALA A 104 -9.07 0.49 -6.09
C ALA A 104 -8.11 -0.34 -6.94
N GLN A 105 -6.95 0.19 -7.27
CA GLN A 105 -5.96 -0.50 -8.10
C GLN A 105 -5.39 -1.71 -7.39
N ARG A 106 -4.98 -1.57 -6.12
CA ARG A 106 -4.43 -2.69 -5.36
C ARG A 106 -5.50 -3.70 -4.96
N ARG A 107 -6.73 -3.25 -4.70
CA ARG A 107 -7.86 -4.15 -4.48
C ARG A 107 -8.13 -5.04 -5.71
N ALA A 108 -8.13 -4.44 -6.89
CA ALA A 108 -8.31 -5.19 -8.14
C ALA A 108 -7.20 -6.21 -8.34
N MET A 109 -5.95 -5.85 -8.07
CA MET A 109 -4.82 -6.75 -8.19
C MET A 109 -4.90 -7.91 -7.20
N VAL A 110 -5.29 -7.63 -5.95
CA VAL A 110 -5.50 -8.66 -4.92
C VAL A 110 -6.57 -9.66 -5.37
N LEU A 111 -7.69 -9.17 -5.88
CA LEU A 111 -8.79 -10.04 -6.35
C LEU A 111 -8.33 -10.90 -7.54
N TYR A 112 -7.63 -10.31 -8.49
CA TYR A 112 -7.10 -11.02 -9.64
C TYR A 112 -6.15 -12.16 -9.21
N LEU A 113 -5.19 -11.84 -8.35
CA LEU A 113 -4.23 -12.84 -7.86
C LEU A 113 -4.91 -13.91 -7.00
N SER A 114 -5.93 -13.53 -6.22
CA SER A 114 -6.70 -14.49 -5.42
C SER A 114 -7.41 -15.51 -6.30
N LEU A 115 -7.96 -15.07 -7.44
CA LEU A 115 -8.64 -15.96 -8.37
C LEU A 115 -7.71 -16.96 -9.04
N ILE A 116 -6.49 -16.56 -9.36
CA ILE A 116 -5.53 -17.45 -10.03
C ILE A 116 -4.82 -18.39 -9.06
N HIS A 117 -4.92 -18.16 -7.75
CA HIS A 117 -4.31 -19.00 -6.71
C HIS A 117 -5.31 -19.92 -6.00
N ILE A 118 -6.52 -20.02 -6.51
CA ILE A 118 -7.54 -20.93 -5.98
C ILE A 118 -7.19 -22.39 -6.31
#